data_59043929229d4d4ad2abf20836fa7007
#
_entry.id   59043929229d4d4ad2abf20836fa7007
#
_cell.length_a   1.000
_cell.length_b   1.000
_cell.length_c   1.000
_cell.angle_alpha   90.00
_cell.angle_beta   90.00
_cell.angle_gamma   90.00
#
_symmetry.space_group_name_H-M   'P 1'
#
loop_
_entity.id
_entity.type
_entity.pdbx_description
1 polymer ?
#
loop_
_entity_poly.entity_id
_entity_poly.type
_entity_poly.pdbx_seq_one_letter_code
_entity_poly.pdbx_strand_id
1 'polypeptide(L)'
;MNREQWRPFLQQWSGEWIDSHDPEKDAELDEAVVRDRWLGFAPASEEEIAAAEARLGCTLPVSLREFLAVTNGWRDAGCFIYRLAGTAELQWLADSDREYLIEIYDELTEDEDEEEEEEDADVINEGAVLRRSLLVSLDGDAADIFLDPGDVNERGEWTAYWLASWSGNGLEPFDSFYELMHDQYKSFHALRKPEGETKDRWDEKVEEARLAALQGEIDGPLKVLTEAEEFGNERALLLRFQMLTMLGGGEHETRISHVVNYAHHPGILQHPLFGDELMPLVFEEDHNRDLPHGWSTLRFSKENGPEWVKSLIADHETRRAAPDFQLSFGNPEFNAAVRHITDRLAADLVFQVRDPYEEQRRNATYEETLVDGQYVMRVEMRTLAVSTVLVSEESEDGVPADFEAHDPFGAYDRARERQRQLIDAAWPELKEAIQLWRPLHEDHIAPVVLFADPVLAEMITGERGREILSMCREDRPDY
;
A
#
# COMPACT_ATOMS: atom_id res chain seq x y z
N MET A 1 28.53 -2.98 -0.43
CA MET A 1 28.72 -4.01 -1.50
C MET A 1 30.12 -3.85 -2.10
N ASN A 2 30.81 -4.95 -2.42
CA ASN A 2 32.14 -4.92 -3.05
C ASN A 2 32.04 -5.20 -4.56
N ARG A 3 33.16 -5.09 -5.31
CA ARG A 3 33.20 -5.30 -6.77
C ARG A 3 32.71 -6.67 -7.23
N GLU A 4 32.98 -7.71 -6.43
CA GLU A 4 32.59 -9.08 -6.77
C GLU A 4 31.08 -9.27 -6.68
N GLN A 5 30.40 -8.46 -5.88
CA GLN A 5 28.95 -8.47 -5.73
C GLN A 5 28.27 -7.50 -6.72
N TRP A 6 28.86 -6.32 -6.98
CA TRP A 6 28.31 -5.36 -7.95
C TRP A 6 28.21 -5.94 -9.35
N ARG A 7 29.25 -6.60 -9.83
CA ARG A 7 29.29 -7.05 -11.23
C ARG A 7 28.17 -8.03 -11.61
N PRO A 8 27.89 -9.12 -10.86
CA PRO A 8 26.78 -10.02 -11.19
C PRO A 8 25.43 -9.34 -11.06
N PHE A 9 25.22 -8.48 -10.08
CA PHE A 9 23.98 -7.71 -9.92
C PHE A 9 23.70 -6.80 -11.12
N LEU A 10 24.68 -6.01 -11.54
CA LEU A 10 24.54 -5.12 -12.70
C LEU A 10 24.43 -5.89 -14.02
N GLN A 11 25.05 -7.07 -14.10
CA GLN A 11 24.94 -7.94 -15.29
C GLN A 11 23.53 -8.54 -15.41
N GLN A 12 22.94 -8.97 -14.32
CA GLN A 12 21.55 -9.43 -14.27
C GLN A 12 20.60 -8.31 -14.66
N TRP A 13 20.74 -7.14 -14.03
CA TRP A 13 19.94 -5.96 -14.37
C TRP A 13 20.03 -5.61 -15.86
N SER A 14 21.25 -5.53 -16.42
CA SER A 14 21.44 -5.27 -17.86
C SER A 14 20.70 -6.26 -18.74
N GLY A 15 20.79 -7.55 -18.40
CA GLY A 15 20.13 -8.62 -19.15
C GLY A 15 18.60 -8.43 -19.15
N GLU A 16 18.02 -8.29 -17.98
CA GLU A 16 16.57 -8.14 -17.79
C GLU A 16 16.03 -6.83 -18.39
N TRP A 17 16.78 -5.72 -18.28
CA TRP A 17 16.44 -4.45 -18.93
C TRP A 17 16.38 -4.58 -20.45
N ILE A 18 17.42 -5.13 -21.06
CA ILE A 18 17.52 -5.28 -22.51
C ILE A 18 16.44 -6.24 -23.05
N ASP A 19 16.17 -7.33 -22.31
CA ASP A 19 15.17 -8.32 -22.71
C ASP A 19 13.73 -7.80 -22.54
N SER A 20 13.50 -6.81 -21.67
CA SER A 20 12.21 -6.15 -21.47
C SER A 20 11.97 -4.95 -22.41
N HIS A 21 12.95 -4.58 -23.24
CA HIS A 21 12.85 -3.43 -24.13
C HIS A 21 11.77 -3.62 -25.20
N ASP A 22 10.83 -2.69 -25.26
CA ASP A 22 9.76 -2.65 -26.26
C ASP A 22 10.09 -1.59 -27.34
N PRO A 23 10.50 -2.00 -28.55
CA PRO A 23 10.91 -1.05 -29.58
C PRO A 23 9.79 -0.14 -30.10
N GLU A 24 8.52 -0.40 -29.74
CA GLU A 24 7.40 0.45 -30.09
C GLU A 24 7.15 1.56 -29.06
N LYS A 25 7.62 1.38 -27.83
CA LYS A 25 7.37 2.31 -26.72
C LYS A 25 8.63 2.97 -26.19
N ASP A 26 9.74 2.25 -26.19
CA ASP A 26 11.00 2.68 -25.60
C ASP A 26 11.90 3.38 -26.63
N ALA A 27 12.77 4.26 -26.15
CA ALA A 27 13.82 4.85 -26.99
C ALA A 27 14.78 3.77 -27.50
N GLU A 28 15.34 3.97 -28.69
CA GLU A 28 16.29 3.02 -29.30
C GLU A 28 17.50 2.80 -28.38
N LEU A 29 17.83 1.54 -28.10
CA LEU A 29 19.01 1.19 -27.33
C LEU A 29 20.30 1.47 -28.11
N ASP A 30 21.33 1.95 -27.41
CA ASP A 30 22.68 2.09 -27.95
C ASP A 30 23.18 0.74 -28.50
N GLU A 31 23.73 0.74 -29.73
CA GLU A 31 24.27 -0.47 -30.38
C GLU A 31 25.30 -1.21 -29.51
N ALA A 32 26.07 -0.47 -28.69
CA ALA A 32 27.04 -1.06 -27.76
C ALA A 32 26.34 -1.80 -26.63
N VAL A 33 25.21 -1.26 -26.12
CA VAL A 33 24.38 -1.91 -25.07
C VAL A 33 23.84 -3.24 -25.58
N VAL A 34 23.26 -3.24 -26.77
CA VAL A 34 22.69 -4.46 -27.39
C VAL A 34 23.76 -5.51 -27.65
N ARG A 35 24.91 -5.09 -28.24
CA ARG A 35 26.02 -5.98 -28.59
C ARG A 35 26.66 -6.63 -27.36
N ASP A 36 26.93 -5.82 -26.33
CA ASP A 36 27.71 -6.24 -25.15
C ASP A 36 26.80 -6.75 -24.03
N ARG A 37 25.47 -6.61 -24.17
CA ARG A 37 24.44 -6.88 -23.14
C ARG A 37 24.79 -6.23 -21.80
N TRP A 38 25.19 -4.93 -21.87
CA TRP A 38 25.70 -4.21 -20.73
C TRP A 38 25.29 -2.74 -20.76
N LEU A 39 24.55 -2.29 -19.72
CA LEU A 39 24.10 -0.90 -19.58
C LEU A 39 25.23 0.03 -19.13
N GLY A 40 26.25 -0.50 -18.53
CA GLY A 40 27.38 0.27 -18.02
C GLY A 40 28.41 0.67 -19.10
N PHE A 41 29.49 1.24 -18.60
CA PHE A 41 30.64 1.67 -19.38
C PHE A 41 31.88 0.83 -19.00
N ALA A 42 33.05 1.16 -19.56
CA ALA A 42 34.29 0.56 -19.12
C ALA A 42 34.54 0.92 -17.64
N PRO A 43 35.11 -0.01 -16.84
CA PRO A 43 35.43 0.28 -15.44
C PRO A 43 36.37 1.50 -15.30
N ALA A 44 36.18 2.30 -14.25
CA ALA A 44 37.12 3.32 -13.88
C ALA A 44 38.39 2.68 -13.30
N SER A 45 39.54 3.23 -13.66
CA SER A 45 40.83 2.90 -13.01
C SER A 45 40.93 3.54 -11.62
N GLU A 46 41.80 3.02 -10.77
CA GLU A 46 42.08 3.62 -9.45
C GLU A 46 42.62 5.06 -9.56
N GLU A 47 43.35 5.38 -10.64
CA GLU A 47 43.83 6.71 -10.92
C GLU A 47 42.70 7.68 -11.28
N GLU A 48 41.69 7.23 -12.04
CA GLU A 48 40.52 8.04 -12.37
C GLU A 48 39.65 8.29 -11.15
N ILE A 49 39.45 7.28 -10.29
CA ILE A 49 38.72 7.42 -9.02
C ILE A 49 39.43 8.39 -8.10
N ALA A 50 40.78 8.22 -7.91
CA ALA A 50 41.58 9.11 -7.07
C ALA A 50 41.60 10.56 -7.60
N ALA A 51 41.58 10.74 -8.93
CA ALA A 51 41.48 12.06 -9.54
C ALA A 51 40.12 12.72 -9.28
N ALA A 52 39.01 11.95 -9.31
CA ALA A 52 37.69 12.44 -8.95
C ALA A 52 37.63 12.83 -7.47
N GLU A 53 38.14 12.00 -6.55
CA GLU A 53 38.19 12.27 -5.11
C GLU A 53 39.03 13.53 -4.84
N ALA A 54 40.18 13.70 -5.51
CA ALA A 54 41.03 14.91 -5.37
C ALA A 54 40.34 16.18 -5.90
N ARG A 55 39.56 16.08 -6.98
CA ARG A 55 38.77 17.17 -7.55
C ARG A 55 37.60 17.57 -6.65
N LEU A 56 36.91 16.60 -6.07
CA LEU A 56 35.77 16.80 -5.16
C LEU A 56 36.24 17.20 -3.74
N GLY A 57 37.51 16.95 -3.40
CA GLY A 57 38.07 17.25 -2.09
C GLY A 57 37.64 16.28 -0.98
N CYS A 58 37.12 15.10 -1.33
CA CYS A 58 36.66 14.10 -0.38
C CYS A 58 36.93 12.68 -0.88
N THR A 59 36.85 11.70 0.01
CA THR A 59 36.84 10.27 -0.36
C THR A 59 35.42 9.83 -0.61
N LEU A 60 35.15 9.20 -1.74
CA LEU A 60 33.82 8.69 -2.08
C LEU A 60 33.37 7.57 -1.13
N PRO A 61 32.06 7.42 -0.89
CA PRO A 61 31.53 6.32 -0.09
C PRO A 61 31.84 4.97 -0.75
N VAL A 62 31.96 3.94 0.09
CA VAL A 62 32.48 2.63 -0.33
C VAL A 62 31.67 2.04 -1.49
N SER A 63 30.35 2.07 -1.40
CA SER A 63 29.47 1.48 -2.44
C SER A 63 29.60 2.19 -3.79
N LEU A 64 29.66 3.53 -3.83
CA LEU A 64 29.87 4.27 -5.08
C LEU A 64 31.27 4.03 -5.66
N ARG A 65 32.33 4.03 -4.81
CA ARG A 65 33.68 3.78 -5.25
C ARG A 65 33.85 2.40 -5.89
N GLU A 66 33.28 1.37 -5.27
CA GLU A 66 33.30 0.01 -5.79
C GLU A 66 32.43 -0.15 -7.06
N PHE A 67 31.33 0.58 -7.15
CA PHE A 67 30.51 0.67 -8.36
C PHE A 67 31.30 1.26 -9.53
N LEU A 68 31.96 2.40 -9.35
CA LEU A 68 32.77 3.04 -10.39
C LEU A 68 33.91 2.15 -10.88
N ALA A 69 34.49 1.34 -10.00
CA ALA A 69 35.50 0.36 -10.35
C ALA A 69 34.96 -0.85 -11.15
N VAL A 70 33.63 -1.02 -11.22
CA VAL A 70 32.95 -2.01 -12.08
C VAL A 70 32.45 -1.37 -13.38
N THR A 71 31.95 -0.14 -13.28
CA THR A 71 31.41 0.63 -14.40
C THR A 71 31.54 2.12 -14.16
N ASN A 72 32.17 2.85 -15.07
CA ASN A 72 32.37 4.29 -14.95
C ASN A 72 31.16 5.08 -15.46
N GLY A 73 30.06 4.99 -14.69
CA GLY A 73 28.74 5.48 -15.06
C GLY A 73 27.79 4.35 -15.44
N TRP A 74 26.50 4.66 -15.59
CA TRP A 74 25.45 3.68 -15.87
C TRP A 74 24.32 4.30 -16.69
N ARG A 75 23.73 3.53 -17.61
CA ARG A 75 22.53 3.89 -18.35
C ARG A 75 21.31 3.26 -17.66
N ASP A 76 20.18 3.93 -17.69
CA ASP A 76 18.90 3.41 -17.23
C ASP A 76 18.96 2.79 -15.80
N ALA A 77 19.28 3.63 -14.82
CA ALA A 77 19.24 3.25 -13.41
C ALA A 77 17.82 3.31 -12.86
N GLY A 78 17.01 2.34 -13.23
CA GLY A 78 15.56 2.34 -13.01
C GLY A 78 14.78 3.01 -14.14
N CYS A 79 13.49 3.24 -13.92
CA CYS A 79 12.62 3.77 -14.98
C CYS A 79 12.73 5.28 -15.17
N PHE A 80 13.28 6.00 -14.18
CA PHE A 80 13.27 7.46 -14.13
C PHE A 80 14.65 8.12 -14.18
N ILE A 81 15.74 7.35 -14.03
CA ILE A 81 17.12 7.85 -14.17
C ILE A 81 17.74 7.26 -15.43
N TYR A 82 17.93 8.09 -16.42
CA TYR A 82 18.44 7.68 -17.73
C TYR A 82 19.96 7.52 -17.75
N ARG A 83 20.66 8.28 -16.88
CA ARG A 83 22.12 8.19 -16.81
C ARG A 83 22.68 8.57 -15.45
N LEU A 84 23.62 7.73 -14.95
CA LEU A 84 24.49 8.03 -13.81
C LEU A 84 25.87 8.50 -14.27
N ALA A 85 26.45 9.39 -13.47
CA ALA A 85 27.76 9.99 -13.67
C ALA A 85 28.89 8.98 -13.54
N GLY A 86 29.89 9.11 -14.41
CA GLY A 86 31.21 8.53 -14.21
C GLY A 86 32.14 9.48 -13.43
N THR A 87 33.35 9.01 -13.14
CA THR A 87 34.35 9.74 -12.35
C THR A 87 34.63 11.17 -12.83
N ALA A 88 34.59 11.40 -14.15
CA ALA A 88 34.84 12.73 -14.73
C ALA A 88 33.65 13.69 -14.60
N GLU A 89 32.46 13.15 -14.41
CA GLU A 89 31.16 13.86 -14.47
C GLU A 89 30.59 14.13 -13.07
N LEU A 90 30.99 13.40 -12.03
CA LEU A 90 30.57 13.65 -10.65
C LEU A 90 30.84 15.11 -10.24
N GLN A 91 29.86 15.78 -9.65
CA GLN A 91 29.96 17.16 -9.21
C GLN A 91 29.08 17.46 -8.01
N TRP A 92 29.41 18.49 -7.24
CA TRP A 92 28.53 18.98 -6.20
C TRP A 92 27.27 19.57 -6.83
N LEU A 93 26.11 19.36 -6.21
CA LEU A 93 24.85 19.94 -6.71
C LEU A 93 24.93 21.46 -6.83
N ALA A 94 25.56 22.11 -5.86
CA ALA A 94 25.77 23.56 -5.85
C ALA A 94 26.65 24.09 -7.01
N ASP A 95 27.40 23.22 -7.69
CA ASP A 95 28.24 23.56 -8.84
C ASP A 95 27.61 23.10 -10.17
N SER A 96 26.39 22.54 -10.13
CA SER A 96 25.71 21.96 -11.28
C SER A 96 24.67 22.94 -11.89
N ASP A 97 24.14 22.58 -13.03
CA ASP A 97 22.99 23.27 -13.66
C ASP A 97 21.67 23.06 -12.93
N ARG A 98 21.67 22.23 -11.89
CA ARG A 98 20.52 21.91 -11.01
C ARG A 98 20.61 22.59 -9.63
N GLU A 99 21.51 23.56 -9.45
CA GLU A 99 21.65 24.35 -8.21
C GLU A 99 20.33 25.00 -7.77
N TYR A 100 19.41 25.28 -8.72
CA TYR A 100 18.08 25.85 -8.45
C TYR A 100 17.22 24.99 -7.51
N LEU A 101 17.47 23.69 -7.42
CA LEU A 101 16.77 22.81 -6.46
C LEU A 101 17.05 23.24 -5.02
N ILE A 102 18.24 23.76 -4.73
CA ILE A 102 18.60 24.22 -3.38
C ILE A 102 17.71 25.41 -2.99
N GLU A 103 17.49 26.35 -3.91
CA GLU A 103 16.66 27.54 -3.65
C GLU A 103 15.19 27.12 -3.41
N ILE A 104 14.67 26.21 -4.25
CA ILE A 104 13.28 25.71 -4.10
C ILE A 104 13.07 25.06 -2.72
N TYR A 105 13.97 24.19 -2.30
CA TYR A 105 13.83 23.46 -1.02
C TYR A 105 14.19 24.30 0.21
N ASP A 106 14.98 25.37 0.04
CA ASP A 106 15.16 26.37 1.10
C ASP A 106 13.84 27.17 1.31
N GLU A 107 13.18 27.63 0.23
CA GLU A 107 11.92 28.35 0.32
C GLU A 107 10.81 27.49 0.94
N LEU A 108 10.70 26.20 0.55
CA LEU A 108 9.70 25.28 1.14
C LEU A 108 9.90 25.08 2.65
N THR A 109 11.17 24.97 3.10
CA THR A 109 11.47 24.81 4.52
C THR A 109 11.16 26.08 5.31
N GLU A 110 11.39 27.29 4.74
CA GLU A 110 11.06 28.55 5.39
C GLU A 110 9.54 28.74 5.57
N ASP A 111 8.73 28.27 4.61
CA ASP A 111 7.26 28.36 4.68
C ASP A 111 6.69 27.38 5.74
N GLU A 112 7.27 26.18 5.88
CA GLU A 112 6.86 25.20 6.90
C GLU A 112 7.18 25.68 8.33
N ASP A 113 8.33 26.30 8.55
CA ASP A 113 8.75 26.85 9.86
C ASP A 113 7.85 28.01 10.33
N GLU A 114 7.13 28.72 9.43
CA GLU A 114 6.17 29.76 9.81
C GLU A 114 4.82 29.20 10.28
N GLU A 115 4.46 27.97 9.93
CA GLU A 115 3.17 27.34 10.23
C GLU A 115 3.21 26.41 11.48
N GLU A 116 4.36 25.89 11.88
CA GLU A 116 4.49 24.95 13.00
C GLU A 116 5.16 25.60 14.22
N GLU A 117 4.35 25.85 15.28
CA GLU A 117 4.85 26.31 16.60
C GLU A 117 5.56 25.20 17.42
N GLU A 118 5.64 23.96 16.95
CA GLU A 118 6.32 22.84 17.63
C GLU A 118 7.55 22.38 16.81
N GLU A 119 8.74 22.62 17.35
CA GLU A 119 10.00 22.05 16.87
C GLU A 119 9.94 20.51 16.95
N ASP A 120 9.47 19.84 15.92
CA ASP A 120 9.73 18.41 15.75
C ASP A 120 11.23 18.27 15.37
N ALA A 121 12.01 17.76 16.31
CA ALA A 121 13.48 17.67 16.23
C ALA A 121 13.99 16.73 15.09
N ASP A 122 13.07 16.10 14.34
CA ASP A 122 13.38 15.13 13.30
C ASP A 122 13.11 15.65 11.87
N VAL A 123 12.68 16.90 11.68
CA VAL A 123 12.47 17.46 10.34
C VAL A 123 13.82 17.73 9.68
N ILE A 124 14.07 17.05 8.57
CA ILE A 124 15.30 17.20 7.78
C ILE A 124 15.19 18.50 6.98
N ASN A 125 16.13 19.43 7.21
CA ASN A 125 16.26 20.60 6.33
C ASN A 125 16.80 20.17 4.97
N GLU A 126 15.92 19.94 4.02
CA GLU A 126 16.21 19.40 2.70
C GLU A 126 17.10 20.32 1.87
N GLY A 127 16.93 21.64 1.95
CA GLY A 127 17.79 22.61 1.29
C GLY A 127 19.22 22.55 1.80
N ALA A 128 19.43 22.36 3.11
CA ALA A 128 20.75 22.19 3.68
C ALA A 128 21.42 20.86 3.27
N VAL A 129 20.64 19.78 3.11
CA VAL A 129 21.12 18.51 2.57
C VAL A 129 21.56 18.68 1.13
N LEU A 130 20.69 19.23 0.28
CA LEU A 130 20.97 19.44 -1.15
C LEU A 130 22.21 20.29 -1.38
N ARG A 131 22.42 21.35 -0.59
CA ARG A 131 23.57 22.28 -0.72
C ARG A 131 24.92 21.60 -0.58
N ARG A 132 25.02 20.54 0.20
CA ARG A 132 26.27 19.79 0.43
C ARG A 132 26.33 18.47 -0.34
N SER A 133 25.27 18.12 -1.07
CA SER A 133 25.13 16.82 -1.73
C SER A 133 25.95 16.72 -3.02
N LEU A 134 26.47 15.52 -3.25
CA LEU A 134 27.08 15.10 -4.51
C LEU A 134 25.95 14.65 -5.47
N LEU A 135 25.85 15.27 -6.63
CA LEU A 135 24.94 14.88 -7.69
C LEU A 135 25.52 13.67 -8.44
N VAL A 136 24.76 12.57 -8.48
CA VAL A 136 25.16 11.30 -9.12
C VAL A 136 24.38 11.05 -10.42
N SER A 137 23.13 11.53 -10.53
CA SER A 137 22.37 11.48 -11.78
C SER A 137 22.81 12.58 -12.76
N LEU A 138 22.88 12.25 -14.04
CA LEU A 138 23.15 13.21 -15.12
C LEU A 138 21.91 13.55 -15.91
N ASP A 139 21.02 12.57 -16.07
CA ASP A 139 19.80 12.68 -16.86
C ASP A 139 18.71 11.81 -16.24
N GLY A 140 17.47 12.30 -16.22
CA GLY A 140 16.34 11.62 -15.62
C GLY A 140 15.01 12.33 -15.92
N ASP A 141 13.90 11.66 -15.64
CA ASP A 141 12.53 12.18 -15.80
C ASP A 141 12.10 12.96 -14.55
N ALA A 142 12.63 14.19 -14.42
CA ALA A 142 12.42 15.05 -13.25
C ALA A 142 12.71 14.31 -11.91
N ALA A 143 13.69 13.41 -11.97
CA ALA A 143 14.15 12.64 -10.84
C ALA A 143 15.68 12.70 -10.76
N ASP A 144 16.19 12.74 -9.54
CA ASP A 144 17.63 12.90 -9.25
C ASP A 144 18.10 12.01 -8.10
N ILE A 145 19.40 11.70 -8.14
CA ILE A 145 20.10 10.94 -7.09
C ILE A 145 21.21 11.79 -6.50
N PHE A 146 21.21 11.90 -5.19
CA PHE A 146 22.19 12.67 -4.41
C PHE A 146 22.85 11.79 -3.34
N LEU A 147 24.08 12.13 -2.95
CA LEU A 147 24.76 11.52 -1.83
C LEU A 147 25.21 12.60 -0.85
N ASP A 148 24.86 12.48 0.43
CA ASP A 148 25.15 13.44 1.47
C ASP A 148 26.40 13.07 2.28
N PRO A 149 27.56 13.76 2.10
CA PRO A 149 28.74 13.52 2.91
C PRO A 149 28.61 14.03 4.36
N GLY A 150 27.54 14.78 4.67
CA GLY A 150 27.24 15.25 6.03
C GLY A 150 26.57 14.19 6.90
N ASP A 151 26.04 13.13 6.29
CA ASP A 151 25.44 11.99 6.99
C ASP A 151 26.13 10.69 6.56
N VAL A 152 27.02 10.21 7.44
CA VAL A 152 27.88 9.04 7.18
C VAL A 152 27.65 7.99 8.25
N ASN A 153 27.26 6.80 7.84
CA ASN A 153 27.03 5.69 8.76
C ASN A 153 28.33 5.01 9.22
N GLU A 154 28.24 4.09 10.19
CA GLU A 154 29.38 3.37 10.76
C GLU A 154 30.21 2.56 9.74
N ARG A 155 29.64 2.28 8.56
CA ARG A 155 30.30 1.54 7.47
C ARG A 155 31.05 2.45 6.50
N GLY A 156 30.99 3.79 6.71
CA GLY A 156 31.57 4.78 5.81
C GLY A 156 30.75 5.02 4.55
N GLU A 157 29.48 4.61 4.56
CA GLU A 157 28.53 4.93 3.50
C GLU A 157 27.88 6.28 3.79
N TRP A 158 27.63 7.04 2.75
CA TRP A 158 26.87 8.28 2.81
C TRP A 158 25.42 7.99 2.58
N THR A 159 24.53 8.69 3.27
CA THR A 159 23.10 8.62 2.97
C THR A 159 22.85 9.03 1.52
N ALA A 160 22.17 8.18 0.81
CA ALA A 160 21.75 8.42 -0.57
C ALA A 160 20.31 8.91 -0.58
N TYR A 161 20.01 9.86 -1.44
CA TYR A 161 18.67 10.41 -1.59
C TYR A 161 18.16 10.24 -3.00
N TRP A 162 16.91 9.83 -3.09
CA TRP A 162 16.07 9.90 -4.28
C TRP A 162 15.19 11.13 -4.20
N LEU A 163 15.11 11.89 -5.26
CA LEU A 163 14.21 13.02 -5.41
C LEU A 163 13.47 12.91 -6.73
N ALA A 164 12.14 12.85 -6.68
CA ALA A 164 11.28 12.94 -7.85
C ALA A 164 10.32 14.10 -7.66
N SER A 165 10.46 15.16 -8.44
CA SER A 165 9.69 16.39 -8.27
C SER A 165 8.18 16.23 -8.43
N TRP A 166 7.73 15.14 -9.03
CA TRP A 166 6.33 14.78 -9.23
C TRP A 166 5.75 13.90 -8.10
N SER A 167 6.58 13.39 -7.18
CA SER A 167 6.10 12.51 -6.11
C SER A 167 5.46 13.27 -4.96
N GLY A 168 5.95 14.48 -4.68
CA GLY A 168 5.56 15.25 -3.50
C GLY A 168 6.13 14.74 -2.17
N ASN A 169 7.04 13.74 -2.21
CA ASN A 169 7.59 13.11 -1.01
C ASN A 169 8.87 13.80 -0.48
N GLY A 170 9.40 14.81 -1.20
CA GLY A 170 10.68 15.41 -0.85
C GLY A 170 11.86 14.47 -1.10
N LEU A 171 12.90 14.56 -0.26
CA LEU A 171 14.09 13.72 -0.31
C LEU A 171 13.84 12.38 0.38
N GLU A 172 13.79 11.30 -0.38
CA GLU A 172 13.65 9.93 0.15
C GLU A 172 15.04 9.35 0.51
N PRO A 173 15.33 9.04 1.79
CA PRO A 173 16.65 8.60 2.24
C PRO A 173 16.86 7.09 2.09
N PHE A 174 18.11 6.70 1.81
CA PHE A 174 18.60 5.32 1.76
C PHE A 174 19.95 5.23 2.48
N ASP A 175 20.21 4.15 3.20
CA ASP A 175 21.41 3.94 4.00
C ASP A 175 22.72 3.95 3.20
N SER A 176 22.66 3.83 1.87
CA SER A 176 23.82 3.83 0.98
C SER A 176 23.41 3.97 -0.49
N PHE A 177 24.34 4.30 -1.34
CA PHE A 177 24.18 4.24 -2.81
C PHE A 177 23.74 2.84 -3.28
N TYR A 178 24.21 1.78 -2.64
CA TYR A 178 23.80 0.42 -2.98
C TYR A 178 22.30 0.19 -2.70
N GLU A 179 21.84 0.57 -1.51
CA GLU A 179 20.43 0.39 -1.14
C GLU A 179 19.50 1.17 -2.11
N LEU A 180 19.90 2.39 -2.47
CA LEU A 180 19.17 3.18 -3.46
C LEU A 180 19.17 2.48 -4.83
N MET A 181 20.32 2.00 -5.33
CA MET A 181 20.37 1.27 -6.61
C MET A 181 19.55 -0.01 -6.59
N HIS A 182 19.50 -0.70 -5.45
CA HIS A 182 18.66 -1.88 -5.28
C HIS A 182 17.17 -1.52 -5.31
N ASP A 183 16.78 -0.39 -4.73
CA ASP A 183 15.42 0.13 -4.79
C ASP A 183 15.02 0.51 -6.22
N GLN A 184 15.90 1.19 -6.96
CA GLN A 184 15.67 1.47 -8.37
C GLN A 184 15.53 0.19 -9.23
N TYR A 185 16.20 -0.89 -8.85
CA TYR A 185 16.05 -2.19 -9.49
C TYR A 185 14.69 -2.84 -9.16
N LYS A 186 14.22 -2.72 -7.90
CA LYS A 186 12.85 -3.15 -7.53
C LYS A 186 11.79 -2.38 -8.32
N SER A 187 11.92 -1.05 -8.37
CA SER A 187 11.01 -0.17 -9.12
C SER A 187 10.97 -0.50 -10.61
N PHE A 188 12.12 -0.83 -11.20
CA PHE A 188 12.19 -1.34 -12.57
C PHE A 188 11.35 -2.60 -12.76
N HIS A 189 11.46 -3.57 -11.86
CA HIS A 189 10.67 -4.80 -11.89
C HIS A 189 9.18 -4.53 -11.68
N ALA A 190 8.84 -3.68 -10.71
CA ALA A 190 7.45 -3.35 -10.41
C ALA A 190 6.73 -2.68 -11.58
N LEU A 191 7.42 -1.78 -12.30
CA LEU A 191 6.83 -0.99 -13.37
C LEU A 191 6.86 -1.69 -14.74
N ARG A 192 7.97 -2.37 -15.07
CA ARG A 192 8.13 -3.02 -16.38
C ARG A 192 7.81 -4.51 -16.40
N LYS A 193 7.77 -5.14 -15.21
CA LYS A 193 7.45 -6.57 -15.03
C LYS A 193 8.26 -7.47 -16.02
N PRO A 194 9.60 -7.33 -16.06
CA PRO A 194 10.42 -8.08 -16.98
C PRO A 194 10.33 -9.57 -16.69
N GLU A 195 10.33 -10.39 -17.74
CA GLU A 195 10.55 -11.82 -17.62
C GLU A 195 12.04 -12.09 -17.33
N GLY A 196 12.34 -13.17 -16.60
CA GLY A 196 13.72 -13.56 -16.31
C GLY A 196 13.93 -14.17 -14.94
N GLU A 197 15.21 -14.36 -14.59
CA GLU A 197 15.62 -15.09 -13.39
C GLU A 197 15.08 -14.46 -12.10
N THR A 198 14.96 -13.12 -12.03
CA THR A 198 14.45 -12.44 -10.85
C THR A 198 12.97 -12.72 -10.66
N LYS A 199 12.17 -12.64 -11.73
CA LYS A 199 10.74 -12.98 -11.68
C LYS A 199 10.54 -14.45 -11.29
N ASP A 200 11.23 -15.38 -11.96
CA ASP A 200 11.11 -16.82 -11.67
C ASP A 200 11.44 -17.13 -10.21
N ARG A 201 12.49 -16.53 -9.68
CA ARG A 201 12.89 -16.68 -8.28
C ARG A 201 11.83 -16.14 -7.29
N TRP A 202 11.20 -15.00 -7.62
CA TRP A 202 10.14 -14.49 -6.77
C TRP A 202 8.87 -15.29 -6.86
N ASP A 203 8.50 -15.78 -8.05
CA ASP A 203 7.35 -16.67 -8.24
C ASP A 203 7.52 -17.97 -7.43
N GLU A 204 8.71 -18.57 -7.40
CA GLU A 204 9.03 -19.73 -6.56
C GLU A 204 8.91 -19.42 -5.07
N LYS A 205 9.50 -18.31 -4.60
CA LYS A 205 9.41 -17.89 -3.19
C LYS A 205 7.99 -17.56 -2.74
N VAL A 206 7.19 -16.95 -3.61
CA VAL A 206 5.78 -16.64 -3.34
C VAL A 206 4.98 -17.93 -3.17
N GLU A 207 5.25 -18.95 -4.02
CA GLU A 207 4.62 -20.26 -3.85
C GLU A 207 5.02 -20.95 -2.53
N GLU A 208 6.29 -20.91 -2.16
CA GLU A 208 6.77 -21.41 -0.87
C GLU A 208 6.08 -20.69 0.29
N ALA A 209 5.97 -19.34 0.22
CA ALA A 209 5.29 -18.54 1.24
C ALA A 209 3.79 -18.87 1.33
N ARG A 210 3.11 -19.08 0.19
CA ARG A 210 1.71 -19.52 0.15
C ARG A 210 1.51 -20.84 0.88
N LEU A 211 2.34 -21.82 0.57
CA LEU A 211 2.28 -23.15 1.21
C LEU A 211 2.57 -23.07 2.70
N ALA A 212 3.55 -22.28 3.12
CA ALA A 212 3.87 -22.05 4.53
C ALA A 212 2.71 -21.36 5.27
N ALA A 213 2.05 -20.38 4.64
CA ALA A 213 0.86 -19.73 5.21
C ALA A 213 -0.30 -20.71 5.40
N LEU A 214 -0.53 -21.64 4.47
CA LEU A 214 -1.50 -22.71 4.62
C LEU A 214 -1.14 -23.69 5.75
N GLN A 215 0.15 -23.86 6.09
CA GLN A 215 0.60 -24.63 7.24
C GLN A 215 0.52 -23.86 8.57
N GLY A 216 0.03 -22.61 8.55
CA GLY A 216 -0.17 -21.79 9.75
C GLY A 216 1.03 -20.91 10.11
N GLU A 217 2.04 -20.81 9.25
CA GLU A 217 3.12 -19.84 9.42
C GLU A 217 2.62 -18.44 9.02
N ILE A 218 3.08 -17.40 9.73
CA ILE A 218 2.60 -16.03 9.51
C ILE A 218 3.75 -15.10 9.18
N ASP A 219 4.68 -14.91 10.09
CA ASP A 219 5.67 -13.83 9.98
C ASP A 219 6.70 -14.08 8.85
N GLY A 220 7.08 -15.34 8.62
CA GLY A 220 7.96 -15.73 7.53
C GLY A 220 7.35 -15.47 6.15
N PRO A 221 6.19 -16.06 5.84
CA PRO A 221 5.45 -15.78 4.61
C PRO A 221 5.19 -14.30 4.39
N LEU A 222 4.74 -13.56 5.40
CA LEU A 222 4.42 -12.14 5.29
C LEU A 222 5.64 -11.31 4.85
N LYS A 223 6.81 -11.60 5.42
CA LYS A 223 8.06 -10.94 5.02
C LYS A 223 8.40 -11.21 3.55
N VAL A 224 8.32 -12.46 3.10
CA VAL A 224 8.62 -12.85 1.71
C VAL A 224 7.64 -12.19 0.74
N LEU A 225 6.35 -12.17 1.09
CA LEU A 225 5.31 -11.56 0.27
C LEU A 225 5.48 -10.04 0.16
N THR A 226 5.89 -9.36 1.24
CA THR A 226 6.20 -7.92 1.21
C THR A 226 7.36 -7.64 0.27
N GLU A 227 8.47 -8.39 0.37
CA GLU A 227 9.62 -8.22 -0.52
C GLU A 227 9.26 -8.52 -1.99
N ALA A 228 8.45 -9.55 -2.26
CA ALA A 228 8.02 -9.90 -3.62
C ALA A 228 7.08 -8.84 -4.24
N GLU A 229 6.22 -8.21 -3.44
CA GLU A 229 5.35 -7.11 -3.86
C GLU A 229 6.17 -5.90 -4.32
N GLU A 230 7.27 -5.57 -3.63
CA GLU A 230 8.19 -4.49 -4.03
C GLU A 230 8.80 -4.72 -5.43
N PHE A 231 8.90 -5.99 -5.86
CA PHE A 231 9.25 -6.38 -7.22
C PHE A 231 8.07 -6.47 -8.19
N GLY A 232 6.89 -5.98 -7.79
CA GLY A 232 5.69 -5.94 -8.63
C GLY A 232 4.97 -7.28 -8.80
N ASN A 233 5.20 -8.25 -7.91
CA ASN A 233 4.51 -9.54 -7.95
C ASN A 233 3.06 -9.41 -7.47
N GLU A 234 2.10 -9.39 -8.41
CA GLU A 234 0.68 -9.23 -8.11
C GLU A 234 0.10 -10.38 -7.26
N ARG A 235 0.66 -11.60 -7.41
CA ARG A 235 0.25 -12.74 -6.61
C ARG A 235 0.65 -12.56 -5.15
N ALA A 236 1.85 -12.02 -4.90
CA ALA A 236 2.31 -11.67 -3.56
C ALA A 236 1.41 -10.61 -2.91
N LEU A 237 1.04 -9.55 -3.64
CA LEU A 237 0.10 -8.54 -3.19
C LEU A 237 -1.24 -9.16 -2.75
N LEU A 238 -1.82 -10.05 -3.56
CA LEU A 238 -3.08 -10.72 -3.25
C LEU A 238 -3.00 -11.59 -1.98
N LEU A 239 -1.92 -12.37 -1.85
CA LEU A 239 -1.70 -13.22 -0.68
C LEU A 239 -1.43 -12.40 0.58
N ARG A 240 -0.57 -11.38 0.48
CA ARG A 240 -0.25 -10.45 1.58
C ARG A 240 -1.50 -9.72 2.07
N PHE A 241 -2.34 -9.21 1.16
CA PHE A 241 -3.61 -8.57 1.51
C PHE A 241 -4.50 -9.48 2.36
N GLN A 242 -4.65 -10.75 2.00
CA GLN A 242 -5.45 -11.68 2.78
C GLN A 242 -4.90 -11.85 4.22
N MET A 243 -3.58 -11.95 4.36
CA MET A 243 -2.94 -12.08 5.67
C MET A 243 -3.09 -10.80 6.50
N LEU A 244 -2.81 -9.62 5.92
CA LEU A 244 -2.91 -8.34 6.62
C LEU A 244 -4.35 -8.02 7.03
N THR A 245 -5.33 -8.30 6.18
CA THR A 245 -6.75 -8.13 6.50
C THR A 245 -7.11 -8.94 7.75
N MET A 246 -6.67 -10.19 7.85
CA MET A 246 -6.89 -11.02 9.05
C MET A 246 -6.17 -10.47 10.28
N LEU A 247 -4.97 -9.93 10.14
CA LEU A 247 -4.17 -9.43 11.24
C LEU A 247 -4.65 -8.06 11.76
N GLY A 248 -5.60 -7.41 11.09
CA GLY A 248 -6.01 -6.05 11.40
C GLY A 248 -4.86 -5.08 11.18
N GLY A 249 -4.11 -5.24 10.08
CA GLY A 249 -3.00 -4.39 9.68
C GLY A 249 -3.40 -2.91 9.56
N GLY A 250 -2.42 -2.02 9.44
CA GLY A 250 -2.65 -0.58 9.39
C GLY A 250 -3.70 -0.19 8.33
N GLU A 251 -4.48 0.83 8.60
CA GLU A 251 -5.63 1.23 7.78
C GLU A 251 -5.33 1.34 6.28
N HIS A 252 -4.11 1.72 5.90
CA HIS A 252 -3.73 1.88 4.50
C HIS A 252 -3.46 0.52 3.81
N GLU A 253 -2.78 -0.40 4.47
CA GLU A 253 -2.34 -1.68 3.89
C GLU A 253 -3.49 -2.69 3.73
N THR A 254 -4.53 -2.56 4.55
CA THR A 254 -5.75 -3.40 4.49
C THR A 254 -6.86 -2.79 3.63
N ARG A 255 -6.63 -1.62 3.03
CA ARG A 255 -7.63 -1.03 2.14
C ARG A 255 -7.76 -1.84 0.86
N ILE A 256 -8.99 -2.22 0.57
CA ILE A 256 -9.30 -2.92 -0.69
C ILE A 256 -8.90 -2.10 -1.93
N SER A 257 -8.87 -0.76 -1.83
CA SER A 257 -8.43 0.14 -2.89
C SER A 257 -6.96 -0.05 -3.30
N HIS A 258 -6.12 -0.52 -2.39
CA HIS A 258 -4.72 -0.82 -2.69
C HIS A 258 -4.59 -2.03 -3.63
N VAL A 259 -5.39 -3.06 -3.40
CA VAL A 259 -5.37 -4.30 -4.18
C VAL A 259 -6.19 -4.17 -5.47
N VAL A 260 -7.37 -3.53 -5.39
CA VAL A 260 -8.29 -3.38 -6.52
C VAL A 260 -7.97 -2.12 -7.32
N ASN A 261 -6.78 -2.12 -7.93
CA ASN A 261 -6.37 -1.04 -8.83
C ASN A 261 -6.20 -1.59 -10.25
N TYR A 262 -7.21 -1.34 -11.10
CA TYR A 262 -7.24 -1.87 -12.46
C TYR A 262 -6.12 -1.33 -13.37
N ALA A 263 -5.52 -0.18 -13.03
CA ALA A 263 -4.43 0.40 -13.79
C ALA A 263 -3.09 -0.29 -13.48
N HIS A 264 -2.88 -0.66 -12.23
CA HIS A 264 -1.62 -1.23 -11.76
C HIS A 264 -1.66 -2.76 -11.62
N HIS A 265 -2.83 -3.32 -11.24
CA HIS A 265 -2.99 -4.74 -10.93
C HIS A 265 -4.16 -5.39 -11.70
N PRO A 266 -4.15 -5.35 -13.04
CA PRO A 266 -5.25 -5.90 -13.83
C PRO A 266 -5.43 -7.41 -13.65
N GLY A 267 -4.37 -8.14 -13.31
CA GLY A 267 -4.40 -9.58 -13.05
C GLY A 267 -5.26 -9.95 -11.85
N ILE A 268 -5.24 -9.14 -10.79
CA ILE A 268 -6.06 -9.39 -9.59
C ILE A 268 -7.55 -9.31 -9.90
N LEU A 269 -7.97 -8.36 -10.72
CA LEU A 269 -9.38 -8.23 -11.11
C LEU A 269 -9.88 -9.39 -11.97
N GLN A 270 -8.97 -10.07 -12.68
CA GLN A 270 -9.26 -11.26 -13.47
C GLN A 270 -9.11 -12.56 -12.65
N HIS A 271 -8.54 -12.46 -11.43
CA HIS A 271 -8.37 -13.60 -10.57
C HIS A 271 -9.72 -14.13 -10.06
N PRO A 272 -9.92 -15.46 -9.96
CA PRO A 272 -11.19 -16.03 -9.49
C PRO A 272 -11.64 -15.52 -8.11
N LEU A 273 -10.71 -15.23 -7.20
CA LEU A 273 -11.00 -14.66 -5.87
C LEU A 273 -11.63 -13.27 -5.94
N PHE A 274 -11.47 -12.53 -7.05
CA PHE A 274 -12.03 -11.18 -7.12
C PHE A 274 -13.54 -11.17 -6.94
N GLY A 275 -14.26 -12.06 -7.60
CA GLY A 275 -15.73 -12.13 -7.51
C GLY A 275 -16.25 -12.63 -6.17
N ASP A 276 -15.57 -13.59 -5.56
CA ASP A 276 -16.04 -14.30 -4.38
C ASP A 276 -15.56 -13.67 -3.07
N GLU A 277 -14.34 -13.15 -3.02
CA GLU A 277 -13.71 -12.65 -1.80
C GLU A 277 -13.54 -11.12 -1.80
N LEU A 278 -13.09 -10.51 -2.90
CA LEU A 278 -12.74 -9.09 -2.92
C LEU A 278 -13.92 -8.17 -3.28
N MET A 279 -14.77 -8.57 -4.23
CA MET A 279 -15.92 -7.75 -4.62
C MET A 279 -16.88 -7.45 -3.46
N PRO A 280 -17.21 -8.41 -2.56
CA PRO A 280 -17.98 -8.10 -1.37
C PRO A 280 -17.34 -7.03 -0.48
N LEU A 281 -16.01 -7.03 -0.33
CA LEU A 281 -15.28 -6.02 0.44
C LEU A 281 -15.33 -4.63 -0.22
N VAL A 282 -15.25 -4.56 -1.54
CA VAL A 282 -15.38 -3.29 -2.29
C VAL A 282 -16.75 -2.64 -2.04
N PHE A 283 -17.81 -3.45 -1.98
CA PHE A 283 -19.17 -2.97 -1.70
C PHE A 283 -19.36 -2.59 -0.24
N GLU A 284 -18.71 -3.29 0.68
CA GLU A 284 -18.76 -2.96 2.09
C GLU A 284 -17.99 -1.70 2.41
N GLU A 285 -16.82 -1.50 1.78
CA GLU A 285 -16.05 -0.25 1.87
C GLU A 285 -16.91 0.95 1.43
N ASP A 286 -17.64 0.84 0.30
CA ASP A 286 -18.51 1.91 -0.20
C ASP A 286 -19.68 2.21 0.76
N HIS A 287 -20.22 1.17 1.41
CA HIS A 287 -21.33 1.29 2.33
C HIS A 287 -20.92 1.97 3.66
N ASN A 288 -19.76 1.61 4.19
CA ASN A 288 -19.29 2.06 5.51
C ASN A 288 -18.47 3.35 5.47
N ARG A 289 -18.31 3.97 4.31
CA ARG A 289 -17.48 5.17 4.21
C ARG A 289 -18.13 6.39 4.81
N ASP A 290 -17.52 6.86 5.91
CA ASP A 290 -17.71 8.20 6.48
C ASP A 290 -16.88 9.27 5.73
N LEU A 291 -16.48 9.03 4.46
CA LEU A 291 -15.61 9.95 3.75
C LEU A 291 -16.40 11.13 3.18
N PRO A 292 -15.92 12.37 3.44
CA PRO A 292 -16.60 13.62 3.07
C PRO A 292 -16.84 13.76 1.57
N HIS A 293 -15.99 13.21 0.73
CA HIS A 293 -15.98 13.46 -0.72
C HIS A 293 -16.62 12.36 -1.56
N GLY A 294 -17.25 11.38 -0.93
CA GLY A 294 -17.93 10.31 -1.67
C GLY A 294 -17.01 9.52 -2.61
N TRP A 295 -15.68 9.60 -2.39
CA TRP A 295 -14.73 8.81 -3.16
C TRP A 295 -14.67 7.39 -2.58
N SER A 296 -14.92 6.40 -3.40
CA SER A 296 -14.78 4.99 -3.03
C SER A 296 -14.17 4.23 -4.19
N THR A 297 -13.54 3.11 -3.89
CA THR A 297 -13.01 2.17 -4.90
C THR A 297 -14.11 1.78 -5.89
N LEU A 298 -15.32 1.52 -5.39
CA LEU A 298 -16.47 1.17 -6.21
C LEU A 298 -16.87 2.30 -7.17
N ARG A 299 -17.01 3.52 -6.65
CA ARG A 299 -17.38 4.69 -7.47
C ARG A 299 -16.31 4.99 -8.51
N PHE A 300 -15.06 5.06 -8.09
CA PHE A 300 -13.94 5.30 -8.99
C PHE A 300 -13.89 4.26 -10.12
N SER A 301 -14.06 2.98 -9.81
CA SER A 301 -14.06 1.89 -10.79
C SER A 301 -15.26 1.95 -11.75
N LYS A 302 -16.43 2.39 -11.27
CA LYS A 302 -17.60 2.62 -12.12
C LYS A 302 -17.42 3.77 -13.10
N GLU A 303 -16.78 4.84 -12.67
CA GLU A 303 -16.60 6.05 -13.48
C GLU A 303 -15.42 5.88 -14.45
N ASN A 304 -14.29 5.41 -13.98
CA ASN A 304 -13.02 5.43 -14.69
C ASN A 304 -12.53 4.05 -15.14
N GLY A 305 -13.10 2.96 -14.61
CA GLY A 305 -12.70 1.59 -14.94
C GLY A 305 -13.01 1.22 -16.40
N PRO A 306 -12.28 0.25 -16.95
CA PRO A 306 -12.59 -0.29 -18.26
C PRO A 306 -13.95 -1.02 -18.27
N GLU A 307 -14.55 -1.17 -19.46
CA GLU A 307 -15.91 -1.72 -19.60
C GLU A 307 -16.10 -3.11 -18.98
N TRP A 308 -15.07 -3.94 -18.98
CA TRP A 308 -15.15 -5.26 -18.36
C TRP A 308 -15.21 -5.18 -16.82
N VAL A 309 -14.53 -4.20 -16.18
CA VAL A 309 -14.65 -3.95 -14.73
C VAL A 309 -16.04 -3.43 -14.41
N LYS A 310 -16.54 -2.48 -15.19
CA LYS A 310 -17.91 -1.95 -15.03
C LYS A 310 -18.96 -3.06 -15.15
N SER A 311 -18.76 -4.00 -16.08
CA SER A 311 -19.66 -5.17 -16.24
C SER A 311 -19.62 -6.08 -15.01
N LEU A 312 -18.46 -6.39 -14.46
CA LEU A 312 -18.32 -7.19 -13.24
C LEU A 312 -19.06 -6.54 -12.06
N ILE A 313 -18.90 -5.23 -11.90
CA ILE A 313 -19.58 -4.47 -10.84
C ILE A 313 -21.10 -4.52 -11.05
N ALA A 314 -21.59 -4.26 -12.27
CA ALA A 314 -23.02 -4.28 -12.58
C ALA A 314 -23.64 -5.66 -12.37
N ASP A 315 -22.94 -6.74 -12.71
CA ASP A 315 -23.36 -8.11 -12.45
C ASP A 315 -23.48 -8.41 -10.95
N HIS A 316 -22.52 -7.90 -10.15
CA HIS A 316 -22.57 -8.05 -8.69
C HIS A 316 -23.71 -7.22 -8.08
N GLU A 317 -23.93 -5.98 -8.53
CA GLU A 317 -25.07 -5.15 -8.11
C GLU A 317 -26.41 -5.83 -8.40
N THR A 318 -26.54 -6.41 -9.59
CA THR A 318 -27.74 -7.13 -9.99
C THR A 318 -28.01 -8.32 -9.07
N ARG A 319 -26.96 -9.09 -8.74
CA ARG A 319 -27.06 -10.20 -7.77
C ARG A 319 -27.43 -9.70 -6.37
N ARG A 320 -26.77 -8.64 -5.90
CA ARG A 320 -26.99 -8.06 -4.56
C ARG A 320 -28.40 -7.46 -4.40
N ALA A 321 -28.98 -6.96 -5.49
CA ALA A 321 -30.35 -6.42 -5.48
C ALA A 321 -31.44 -7.52 -5.45
N ALA A 322 -31.11 -8.79 -5.65
CA ALA A 322 -32.08 -9.87 -5.59
C ALA A 322 -32.62 -10.04 -4.15
N PRO A 323 -33.94 -10.23 -3.97
CA PRO A 323 -34.53 -10.33 -2.63
C PRO A 323 -34.03 -11.51 -1.79
N ASP A 324 -33.51 -12.53 -2.44
CA ASP A 324 -32.91 -13.73 -1.83
C ASP A 324 -31.37 -13.71 -1.82
N PHE A 325 -30.78 -12.55 -2.14
CA PHE A 325 -29.33 -12.42 -2.07
C PHE A 325 -28.83 -12.70 -0.66
N GLN A 326 -27.81 -13.51 -0.60
CA GLN A 326 -27.12 -13.81 0.63
C GLN A 326 -25.62 -13.86 0.32
N LEU A 327 -24.83 -13.19 1.16
CA LEU A 327 -23.37 -13.24 1.08
C LEU A 327 -22.87 -14.68 1.26
N SER A 328 -22.01 -15.17 0.38
CA SER A 328 -21.37 -16.47 0.50
C SER A 328 -20.03 -16.34 1.19
N PHE A 329 -19.76 -17.18 2.19
CA PHE A 329 -18.51 -17.16 2.97
C PHE A 329 -17.52 -18.24 2.54
N GLY A 330 -17.75 -18.92 1.44
CA GLY A 330 -16.85 -19.95 0.94
C GLY A 330 -17.54 -21.30 0.68
N ASN A 331 -16.84 -22.40 0.94
CA ASN A 331 -17.36 -23.75 0.72
C ASN A 331 -18.67 -24.02 1.51
N PRO A 332 -19.57 -24.91 1.01
CA PRO A 332 -20.94 -25.02 1.52
C PRO A 332 -21.07 -25.31 3.02
N GLU A 333 -20.18 -26.16 3.57
CA GLU A 333 -20.22 -26.54 5.01
C GLU A 333 -19.83 -25.34 5.88
N PHE A 334 -18.76 -24.65 5.53
CA PHE A 334 -18.31 -23.45 6.21
C PHE A 334 -19.36 -22.33 6.09
N ASN A 335 -19.87 -22.08 4.89
CA ASN A 335 -20.89 -21.07 4.65
C ASN A 335 -22.15 -21.33 5.50
N ALA A 336 -22.62 -22.58 5.63
CA ALA A 336 -23.77 -22.92 6.47
C ALA A 336 -23.49 -22.67 7.96
N ALA A 337 -22.29 -23.00 8.46
CA ALA A 337 -21.91 -22.78 9.84
C ALA A 337 -21.83 -21.29 10.19
N VAL A 338 -21.18 -20.48 9.33
CA VAL A 338 -21.09 -19.02 9.50
C VAL A 338 -22.46 -18.37 9.48
N ARG A 339 -23.32 -18.73 8.52
CA ARG A 339 -24.69 -18.22 8.44
C ARG A 339 -25.53 -18.54 9.68
N HIS A 340 -25.38 -19.73 10.24
CA HIS A 340 -26.06 -20.07 11.48
C HIS A 340 -25.71 -19.09 12.60
N ILE A 341 -24.46 -18.66 12.68
CA ILE A 341 -23.97 -17.68 13.68
C ILE A 341 -24.56 -16.29 13.37
N THR A 342 -24.40 -15.79 12.15
CA THR A 342 -24.87 -14.44 11.77
C THR A 342 -26.40 -14.31 11.85
N ASP A 343 -27.16 -15.30 11.37
CA ASP A 343 -28.62 -15.29 11.44
C ASP A 343 -29.12 -15.30 12.89
N ARG A 344 -28.47 -16.07 13.78
CA ARG A 344 -28.80 -16.11 15.20
C ARG A 344 -28.51 -14.78 15.89
N LEU A 345 -27.39 -14.14 15.58
CA LEU A 345 -27.06 -12.82 16.13
C LEU A 345 -28.02 -11.75 15.59
N ALA A 346 -28.29 -11.72 14.30
CA ALA A 346 -29.21 -10.77 13.67
C ALA A 346 -30.65 -10.89 14.18
N ALA A 347 -31.06 -12.06 14.66
CA ALA A 347 -32.38 -12.27 15.26
C ALA A 347 -32.54 -11.62 16.66
N ASP A 348 -31.44 -11.27 17.32
CA ASP A 348 -31.52 -10.57 18.60
C ASP A 348 -31.89 -9.10 18.39
N LEU A 349 -32.82 -8.59 19.21
CA LEU A 349 -33.38 -7.24 19.09
C LEU A 349 -32.32 -6.14 19.19
N VAL A 350 -31.20 -6.38 19.88
CA VAL A 350 -30.13 -5.38 20.03
C VAL A 350 -29.45 -5.07 18.69
N PHE A 351 -29.45 -5.99 17.71
CA PHE A 351 -28.94 -5.75 16.36
C PHE A 351 -29.93 -5.03 15.43
N GLN A 352 -31.15 -4.81 15.89
CA GLN A 352 -32.19 -4.08 15.16
C GLN A 352 -32.30 -2.61 15.61
N VAL A 353 -31.51 -2.21 16.60
CA VAL A 353 -31.48 -0.82 17.08
C VAL A 353 -30.82 0.05 16.02
N ARG A 354 -31.56 1.08 15.57
CA ARG A 354 -31.07 2.01 14.55
C ARG A 354 -29.96 2.89 15.14
N ASP A 355 -28.90 3.09 14.36
CA ASP A 355 -27.82 4.02 14.69
C ASP A 355 -28.29 5.48 14.55
N PRO A 356 -28.43 6.24 15.65
CA PRO A 356 -28.84 7.63 15.58
C PRO A 356 -27.75 8.56 15.02
N TYR A 357 -26.46 8.15 15.03
CA TYR A 357 -25.37 8.91 14.46
C TYR A 357 -25.33 8.80 12.94
N GLU A 358 -25.88 7.73 12.35
CA GLU A 358 -25.95 7.55 10.89
C GLU A 358 -26.74 8.70 10.23
N GLU A 359 -27.85 9.12 10.85
CA GLU A 359 -28.64 10.23 10.35
C GLU A 359 -27.90 11.58 10.49
N GLN A 360 -27.11 11.76 11.55
CA GLN A 360 -26.25 12.94 11.71
C GLN A 360 -25.13 12.96 10.65
N ARG A 361 -24.48 11.82 10.40
CA ARG A 361 -23.45 11.70 9.37
C ARG A 361 -24.01 11.99 7.97
N ARG A 362 -25.17 11.45 7.63
CA ARG A 362 -25.85 11.70 6.34
C ARG A 362 -26.25 13.16 6.13
N ASN A 363 -26.52 13.89 7.21
CA ASN A 363 -26.93 15.28 7.17
C ASN A 363 -25.78 16.26 7.36
N ALA A 364 -24.55 15.78 7.54
CA ALA A 364 -23.36 16.63 7.54
C ALA A 364 -23.14 17.17 6.13
N THR A 365 -23.00 18.50 6.03
CA THR A 365 -22.59 19.16 4.77
C THR A 365 -21.11 19.49 4.88
N TYR A 366 -20.38 19.16 3.83
CA TYR A 366 -18.96 19.42 3.73
C TYR A 366 -18.78 20.55 2.71
N GLU A 367 -18.15 21.64 3.14
CA GLU A 367 -17.71 22.71 2.24
C GLU A 367 -16.18 22.68 2.17
N GLU A 368 -15.69 22.45 0.97
CA GLU A 368 -14.27 22.58 0.67
C GLU A 368 -14.03 24.00 0.15
N THR A 369 -13.20 24.74 0.85
CA THR A 369 -12.86 26.12 0.48
C THR A 369 -11.36 26.20 0.30
N LEU A 370 -10.90 26.72 -0.85
CA LEU A 370 -9.49 27.02 -1.06
C LEU A 370 -9.18 28.34 -0.34
N VAL A 371 -8.44 28.29 0.77
CA VAL A 371 -7.98 29.45 1.53
C VAL A 371 -6.46 29.47 1.42
N ASP A 372 -5.92 30.54 0.85
CA ASP A 372 -4.47 30.78 0.70
C ASP A 372 -3.68 29.63 0.01
N GLY A 373 -4.33 28.93 -0.93
CA GLY A 373 -3.73 27.84 -1.69
C GLY A 373 -3.88 26.45 -1.04
N GLN A 374 -4.43 26.39 0.17
CA GLN A 374 -4.72 25.14 0.86
C GLN A 374 -6.21 24.81 0.83
N TYR A 375 -6.53 23.51 0.67
CA TYR A 375 -7.90 23.03 0.79
C TYR A 375 -8.30 22.89 2.26
N VAL A 376 -9.12 23.85 2.74
CA VAL A 376 -9.69 23.79 4.09
C VAL A 376 -11.06 23.15 4.01
N MET A 377 -11.24 22.03 4.68
CA MET A 377 -12.51 21.33 4.80
C MET A 377 -13.30 21.86 5.99
N ARG A 378 -14.42 22.50 5.74
CA ARG A 378 -15.37 22.91 6.79
C ARG A 378 -16.48 21.88 6.88
N VAL A 379 -16.56 21.21 8.02
CA VAL A 379 -17.66 20.27 8.31
C VAL A 379 -18.74 21.03 9.07
N GLU A 380 -19.89 21.28 8.44
CA GLU A 380 -21.07 21.76 9.13
C GLU A 380 -21.98 20.59 9.49
N MET A 381 -21.94 20.15 10.74
CA MET A 381 -22.96 19.26 11.27
C MET A 381 -24.24 20.05 11.53
N ARG A 382 -25.26 19.87 10.70
CA ARG A 382 -26.58 20.38 11.01
C ARG A 382 -27.13 19.56 12.16
N THR A 383 -27.10 20.12 13.36
CA THR A 383 -27.82 19.58 14.50
C THR A 383 -29.30 19.60 14.13
N LEU A 384 -29.87 18.44 13.85
CA LEU A 384 -31.33 18.31 13.75
C LEU A 384 -31.88 18.74 15.12
N ALA A 385 -32.59 19.87 15.16
CA ALA A 385 -33.40 20.18 16.29
C ALA A 385 -34.40 19.05 16.46
N VAL A 386 -34.19 18.20 17.46
CA VAL A 386 -35.17 17.21 17.86
C VAL A 386 -36.42 18.00 18.19
N SER A 387 -37.38 18.00 17.26
CA SER A 387 -38.70 18.56 17.53
C SER A 387 -39.33 17.68 18.59
N THR A 388 -39.24 18.13 19.84
CA THR A 388 -39.95 17.52 20.94
C THR A 388 -41.43 17.69 20.65
N VAL A 389 -42.03 16.71 20.00
CA VAL A 389 -43.48 16.61 20.02
C VAL A 389 -43.84 16.16 21.42
N LEU A 390 -44.14 17.12 22.25
CA LEU A 390 -44.76 16.89 23.54
C LEU A 390 -46.17 16.34 23.27
N VAL A 391 -46.33 15.03 23.26
CA VAL A 391 -47.62 14.40 23.46
C VAL A 391 -47.78 14.23 24.95
N SER A 392 -48.48 15.17 25.54
CA SER A 392 -48.90 15.06 26.93
C SER A 392 -50.11 14.15 27.02
N GLU A 393 -49.88 12.87 27.36
CA GLU A 393 -50.90 12.09 28.05
C GLU A 393 -50.43 11.89 29.47
N GLU A 394 -51.12 12.56 30.40
CA GLU A 394 -50.96 12.38 31.84
C GLU A 394 -51.46 10.97 32.19
N SER A 395 -50.54 10.10 32.61
CA SER A 395 -50.90 8.85 33.28
C SER A 395 -51.05 9.13 34.77
N GLU A 396 -52.12 8.61 35.39
CA GLU A 396 -52.55 8.89 36.78
C GLU A 396 -51.59 8.43 37.89
N ASP A 397 -50.39 7.88 37.60
CA ASP A 397 -49.46 7.33 38.59
C ASP A 397 -48.08 8.03 38.68
N GLY A 398 -47.94 9.23 38.16
CA GLY A 398 -46.87 10.18 38.55
C GLY A 398 -45.42 9.72 38.30
N VAL A 399 -45.16 8.64 37.56
CA VAL A 399 -43.83 8.20 37.11
C VAL A 399 -43.81 8.23 35.59
N PRO A 400 -42.97 9.04 34.97
CA PRO A 400 -42.87 9.03 33.52
C PRO A 400 -42.29 7.67 33.08
N ALA A 401 -43.14 6.78 32.58
CA ALA A 401 -42.73 5.50 31.99
C ALA A 401 -41.90 5.64 30.70
N ASP A 402 -41.74 6.89 30.24
CA ASP A 402 -41.16 7.18 28.91
C ASP A 402 -39.86 7.96 28.94
N PHE A 403 -39.18 8.05 30.08
CA PHE A 403 -37.85 8.72 30.09
C PHE A 403 -36.77 7.94 29.31
N GLU A 404 -36.95 6.63 29.16
CA GLU A 404 -36.06 5.80 28.34
C GLU A 404 -36.32 5.93 26.82
N ALA A 405 -37.54 6.30 26.41
CA ALA A 405 -37.91 6.48 25.01
C ALA A 405 -37.35 7.77 24.36
N HIS A 406 -36.79 8.69 25.16
CA HIS A 406 -36.35 10.02 24.73
C HIS A 406 -34.83 10.19 24.60
N ASP A 407 -34.04 9.16 24.88
CA ASP A 407 -32.58 9.15 24.68
C ASP A 407 -32.16 8.07 23.66
N PRO A 408 -32.29 8.36 22.37
CA PRO A 408 -31.91 7.41 21.33
C PRO A 408 -30.41 7.10 21.32
N PHE A 409 -29.57 8.05 21.73
CA PHE A 409 -28.12 7.87 21.82
C PHE A 409 -27.74 6.93 22.95
N GLY A 410 -28.24 7.18 24.17
CA GLY A 410 -27.97 6.27 25.30
C GLY A 410 -28.59 4.88 25.12
N ALA A 411 -29.74 4.77 24.45
CA ALA A 411 -30.30 3.47 24.07
C ALA A 411 -29.42 2.73 23.09
N TYR A 412 -28.91 3.43 22.09
CA TYR A 412 -27.98 2.89 21.11
C TYR A 412 -26.66 2.44 21.76
N ASP A 413 -26.05 3.27 22.62
CA ASP A 413 -24.81 2.93 23.29
C ASP A 413 -24.94 1.67 24.16
N ARG A 414 -26.08 1.53 24.89
CA ARG A 414 -26.36 0.30 25.65
C ARG A 414 -26.55 -0.92 24.72
N ALA A 415 -27.19 -0.74 23.57
CA ALA A 415 -27.37 -1.80 22.60
C ALA A 415 -26.03 -2.20 22.01
N ARG A 416 -25.15 -1.25 21.66
CA ARG A 416 -23.80 -1.52 21.15
C ARG A 416 -22.94 -2.28 22.15
N GLU A 417 -22.98 -1.92 23.42
CA GLU A 417 -22.27 -2.69 24.45
C GLU A 417 -22.79 -4.11 24.57
N ARG A 418 -24.12 -4.30 24.47
CA ARG A 418 -24.71 -5.65 24.47
C ARG A 418 -24.39 -6.44 23.20
N GLN A 419 -24.35 -5.78 22.03
CA GLN A 419 -23.91 -6.37 20.78
C GLN A 419 -22.48 -6.93 20.89
N ARG A 420 -21.54 -6.13 21.39
CA ARG A 420 -20.13 -6.56 21.61
C ARG A 420 -20.06 -7.80 22.47
N GLN A 421 -20.81 -7.86 23.57
CA GLN A 421 -20.84 -9.03 24.45
C GLN A 421 -21.37 -10.28 23.72
N LEU A 422 -22.40 -10.15 22.89
CA LEU A 422 -22.94 -11.26 22.11
C LEU A 422 -21.99 -11.72 21.00
N ILE A 423 -21.35 -10.76 20.32
CA ILE A 423 -20.32 -11.01 19.32
C ILE A 423 -19.14 -11.76 19.94
N ASP A 424 -18.64 -11.28 21.08
CA ASP A 424 -17.56 -11.95 21.80
C ASP A 424 -17.93 -13.35 22.27
N ALA A 425 -19.16 -13.53 22.74
CA ALA A 425 -19.66 -14.84 23.15
C ALA A 425 -19.82 -15.84 21.97
N ALA A 426 -19.97 -15.36 20.75
CA ALA A 426 -20.07 -16.18 19.55
C ALA A 426 -18.71 -16.57 18.95
N TRP A 427 -17.60 -15.94 19.37
CA TRP A 427 -16.28 -16.26 18.86
C TRP A 427 -15.89 -17.74 18.87
N PRO A 428 -16.13 -18.51 19.97
CA PRO A 428 -15.82 -19.95 19.97
C PRO A 428 -16.54 -20.74 18.87
N GLU A 429 -17.78 -20.36 18.51
CA GLU A 429 -18.54 -21.00 17.46
C GLU A 429 -17.94 -20.67 16.08
N LEU A 430 -17.56 -19.40 15.83
CA LEU A 430 -16.86 -19.02 14.59
C LEU A 430 -15.50 -19.74 14.48
N LYS A 431 -14.75 -19.82 15.57
CA LYS A 431 -13.47 -20.54 15.61
C LYS A 431 -13.63 -22.04 15.25
N GLU A 432 -14.72 -22.67 15.68
CA GLU A 432 -15.06 -24.04 15.30
C GLU A 432 -15.46 -24.12 13.82
N ALA A 433 -16.26 -23.14 13.33
CA ALA A 433 -16.67 -23.09 11.93
C ALA A 433 -15.47 -22.92 10.98
N ILE A 434 -14.46 -22.13 11.34
CA ILE A 434 -13.21 -21.93 10.56
C ILE A 434 -12.51 -23.27 10.25
N GLN A 435 -12.64 -24.30 11.08
CA GLN A 435 -12.05 -25.62 10.80
C GLN A 435 -12.70 -26.31 9.58
N LEU A 436 -13.91 -25.88 9.20
CA LEU A 436 -14.62 -26.38 8.03
C LEU A 436 -14.23 -25.62 6.74
N TRP A 437 -13.57 -24.49 6.88
CA TRP A 437 -13.16 -23.68 5.74
C TRP A 437 -12.12 -24.39 4.89
N ARG A 438 -12.25 -24.26 3.58
CA ARG A 438 -11.29 -24.79 2.60
C ARG A 438 -11.05 -23.76 1.50
N PRO A 439 -9.82 -23.63 0.98
CA PRO A 439 -9.53 -22.80 -0.17
C PRO A 439 -10.45 -23.13 -1.35
N LEU A 440 -11.02 -22.10 -1.98
CA LEU A 440 -11.81 -22.26 -3.20
C LEU A 440 -10.93 -22.19 -4.45
N HIS A 441 -9.82 -21.49 -4.38
CA HIS A 441 -8.90 -21.23 -5.46
C HIS A 441 -7.46 -21.40 -4.96
N GLU A 442 -6.50 -21.51 -5.88
CA GLU A 442 -5.09 -21.75 -5.57
C GLU A 442 -4.51 -20.71 -4.59
N ASP A 443 -4.77 -19.43 -4.85
CA ASP A 443 -4.27 -18.32 -4.02
C ASP A 443 -5.22 -17.91 -2.88
N HIS A 444 -6.13 -18.77 -2.49
CA HIS A 444 -7.05 -18.52 -1.40
C HIS A 444 -6.47 -19.08 -0.09
N ILE A 445 -5.85 -18.21 0.71
CA ILE A 445 -5.18 -18.59 1.97
C ILE A 445 -5.94 -18.17 3.23
N ALA A 446 -6.92 -17.25 3.10
CA ALA A 446 -7.75 -16.81 4.22
C ALA A 446 -9.13 -16.34 3.76
N PRO A 447 -10.21 -16.59 4.52
CA PRO A 447 -11.59 -16.21 4.17
C PRO A 447 -11.84 -14.73 4.44
N VAL A 448 -11.25 -13.83 3.63
CA VAL A 448 -11.35 -12.37 3.83
C VAL A 448 -12.77 -11.84 3.61
N VAL A 449 -13.59 -12.55 2.87
CA VAL A 449 -15.01 -12.23 2.69
C VAL A 449 -15.79 -12.13 4.01
N LEU A 450 -15.30 -12.71 5.10
CA LEU A 450 -15.88 -12.55 6.43
C LEU A 450 -15.96 -11.08 6.86
N PHE A 451 -15.02 -10.25 6.41
CA PHE A 451 -15.00 -8.81 6.70
C PHE A 451 -16.04 -8.00 5.89
N ALA A 452 -16.70 -8.63 4.91
CA ALA A 452 -17.83 -8.03 4.23
C ALA A 452 -19.15 -8.15 5.02
N ASP A 453 -19.15 -8.83 6.16
CA ASP A 453 -20.25 -8.84 7.13
C ASP A 453 -19.84 -8.01 8.36
N PRO A 454 -20.57 -6.92 8.70
CA PRO A 454 -20.18 -6.02 9.79
C PRO A 454 -20.04 -6.70 11.16
N VAL A 455 -20.86 -7.72 11.43
CA VAL A 455 -20.82 -8.45 12.72
C VAL A 455 -19.56 -9.31 12.80
N LEU A 456 -19.19 -9.97 11.71
CA LEU A 456 -17.99 -10.78 11.64
C LEU A 456 -16.72 -9.91 11.61
N ALA A 457 -16.75 -8.78 10.93
CA ALA A 457 -15.66 -7.81 10.91
C ALA A 457 -15.35 -7.30 12.33
N GLU A 458 -16.39 -7.00 13.15
CA GLU A 458 -16.21 -6.62 14.55
C GLU A 458 -15.73 -7.82 15.41
N MET A 459 -16.13 -9.04 15.07
CA MET A 459 -15.73 -10.26 15.80
C MET A 459 -14.26 -10.61 15.58
N ILE A 460 -13.72 -10.38 14.39
CA ILE A 460 -12.37 -10.80 14.00
C ILE A 460 -11.38 -9.67 14.32
N THR A 461 -10.90 -9.63 15.56
CA THR A 461 -9.77 -8.76 15.96
C THR A 461 -8.46 -9.29 15.38
N GLY A 462 -7.40 -8.45 15.34
CA GLY A 462 -6.08 -8.89 14.85
C GLY A 462 -5.52 -10.10 15.61
N GLU A 463 -5.79 -10.23 16.93
CA GLU A 463 -5.41 -11.41 17.71
C GLU A 463 -6.18 -12.67 17.25
N ARG A 464 -7.49 -12.53 17.05
CA ARG A 464 -8.33 -13.65 16.55
C ARG A 464 -8.01 -13.99 15.09
N GLY A 465 -7.69 -13.00 14.27
CA GLY A 465 -7.21 -13.22 12.92
C GLY A 465 -5.88 -13.97 12.88
N ARG A 466 -4.95 -13.67 13.80
CA ARG A 466 -3.71 -14.44 13.97
C ARG A 466 -4.00 -15.89 14.40
N GLU A 467 -4.99 -16.11 15.27
CA GLU A 467 -5.44 -17.47 15.59
C GLU A 467 -5.98 -18.21 14.36
N ILE A 468 -6.78 -17.52 13.52
CA ILE A 468 -7.29 -18.09 12.28
C ILE A 468 -6.14 -18.46 11.35
N LEU A 469 -5.20 -17.54 11.09
CA LEU A 469 -4.06 -17.79 10.21
C LEU A 469 -3.14 -18.92 10.71
N SER A 470 -3.01 -19.11 12.02
CA SER A 470 -2.18 -20.16 12.60
C SER A 470 -2.74 -21.58 12.48
N MET A 471 -3.98 -21.74 12.01
CA MET A 471 -4.57 -23.05 11.77
C MET A 471 -3.99 -23.65 10.50
N CYS A 472 -3.48 -24.88 10.59
CA CYS A 472 -3.05 -25.64 9.43
C CYS A 472 -4.25 -25.98 8.53
N ARG A 473 -4.11 -25.78 7.24
CA ARG A 473 -5.15 -26.02 6.23
C ARG A 473 -4.58 -26.92 5.13
N GLU A 474 -5.40 -27.82 4.66
CA GLU A 474 -5.06 -28.62 3.48
C GLU A 474 -5.08 -27.71 2.26
N ASP A 475 -4.07 -27.82 1.39
CA ASP A 475 -4.11 -27.22 0.07
C ASP A 475 -5.30 -27.79 -0.71
N ARG A 476 -5.77 -27.04 -1.71
CA ARG A 476 -6.92 -27.48 -2.51
C ARG A 476 -6.64 -28.89 -3.06
N PRO A 477 -7.54 -29.86 -2.84
CA PRO A 477 -7.39 -31.14 -3.50
C PRO A 477 -7.45 -30.94 -5.04
N ASP A 478 -6.50 -31.50 -5.74
CA ASP A 478 -6.47 -31.52 -7.20
C ASP A 478 -7.81 -32.08 -7.73
N TYR A 479 -8.57 -31.25 -8.43
CA TYR A 479 -9.76 -31.68 -9.16
C TYR A 479 -9.38 -32.02 -10.60
#